data_2a4442ec0f137f7d5280b455927969cf
#
_entry.id   2a4442ec0f137f7d5280b455927969cf
#
_cell.length_a   1.000
_cell.length_b   1.000
_cell.length_c   1.000
_cell.angle_alpha   90.00
_cell.angle_beta   90.00
_cell.angle_gamma   90.00
#
_symmetry.space_group_name_H-M   'P 1'
#
loop_
_entity.id
_entity.type
_entity.pdbx_description
1 polymer ?
#
loop_
_entity_poly.entity_id
_entity_poly.type
_entity_poly.pdbx_seq_one_letter_code
_entity_poly.pdbx_strand_id
1 'polypeptide(L)'
;MGLSSRQVMTELANIERVLIMLIAKVIGTLVATRKHERLVGSKIQIVQPLDHEGLVPKGDPFVAVDAVGAGVGERVMLVRGSGARKAVNDDQCPVDATIIGIIDRIDIEEVN
;
A
#
# COMPACT_ATOMS: atom_id res chain seq x y z
N MET A 1 19.72 -29.55 -9.79
CA MET A 1 18.87 -29.06 -10.88
C MET A 1 18.38 -27.66 -10.53
N GLY A 2 18.61 -26.70 -11.38
CA GLY A 2 18.15 -25.33 -11.19
C GLY A 2 16.81 -25.05 -11.89
N LEU A 3 16.19 -23.95 -11.54
CA LEU A 3 15.02 -23.45 -12.23
C LEU A 3 15.42 -22.97 -13.63
N SER A 4 14.51 -23.09 -14.60
CA SER A 4 14.68 -22.46 -15.90
C SER A 4 14.69 -20.94 -15.74
N SER A 5 15.29 -20.24 -16.72
CA SER A 5 15.26 -18.76 -16.72
C SER A 5 13.83 -18.22 -16.65
N ARG A 6 12.91 -18.90 -17.33
CA ARG A 6 11.48 -18.51 -17.34
C ARG A 6 10.84 -18.66 -15.97
N GLN A 7 11.15 -19.74 -15.23
CA GLN A 7 10.64 -19.96 -13.89
C GLN A 7 11.18 -18.92 -12.90
N VAL A 8 12.47 -18.60 -12.99
CA VAL A 8 13.09 -17.58 -12.15
C VAL A 8 12.43 -16.22 -12.37
N MET A 9 12.21 -15.84 -13.63
CA MET A 9 11.56 -14.57 -13.95
C MET A 9 10.13 -14.50 -13.42
N THR A 10 9.38 -15.61 -13.48
CA THR A 10 8.02 -15.68 -12.96
C THR A 10 8.02 -15.51 -11.43
N GLU A 11 8.93 -16.17 -10.73
CA GLU A 11 9.03 -16.06 -9.27
C GLU A 11 9.43 -14.65 -8.84
N LEU A 12 10.37 -14.01 -9.54
CA LEU A 12 10.76 -12.64 -9.24
C LEU A 12 9.59 -11.67 -9.42
N ALA A 13 8.81 -11.84 -10.50
CA ALA A 13 7.63 -11.01 -10.71
C ALA A 13 6.59 -11.19 -9.60
N ASN A 14 6.39 -12.41 -9.11
CA ASN A 14 5.48 -12.68 -8.01
C ASN A 14 5.97 -12.06 -6.68
N ILE A 15 7.28 -12.12 -6.42
CA ILE A 15 7.89 -11.48 -5.25
C ILE A 15 7.67 -9.97 -5.29
N GLU A 16 7.90 -9.34 -6.43
CA GLU A 16 7.68 -7.90 -6.60
C GLU A 16 6.23 -7.52 -6.29
N ARG A 17 5.25 -8.31 -6.76
CA ARG A 17 3.83 -8.06 -6.48
C ARG A 17 3.50 -8.15 -4.99
N VAL A 18 4.12 -9.07 -4.28
CA VAL A 18 3.89 -9.26 -2.84
C VAL A 18 4.55 -8.13 -2.03
N LEU A 19 5.69 -7.63 -2.50
CA LEU A 19 6.53 -6.68 -1.77
C LEU A 19 6.45 -5.25 -2.28
N ILE A 20 5.44 -4.90 -3.10
CA ILE A 20 5.27 -3.52 -3.57
C ILE A 20 4.91 -2.64 -2.37
N MET A 21 5.79 -1.69 -2.06
CA MET A 21 5.61 -0.71 -1.02
C MET A 21 5.63 0.69 -1.63
N LEU A 22 4.76 1.56 -1.14
CA LEU A 22 4.61 2.91 -1.66
C LEU A 22 4.56 3.92 -0.53
N ILE A 23 4.98 5.15 -0.85
CA ILE A 23 4.78 6.32 0.00
C ILE A 23 3.61 7.09 -0.59
N ALA A 24 2.67 7.48 0.25
CA ALA A 24 1.51 8.25 -0.17
C ALA A 24 1.09 9.24 0.90
N LYS A 25 0.20 10.15 0.51
CA LYS A 25 -0.44 11.09 1.45
C LYS A 25 -1.93 10.77 1.50
N VAL A 26 -2.48 10.71 2.69
CA VAL A 26 -3.93 10.57 2.86
C VAL A 26 -4.58 11.89 2.48
N ILE A 27 -5.44 11.87 1.46
CA ILE A 27 -6.11 13.07 0.96
C ILE A 27 -7.60 13.08 1.24
N GLY A 28 -8.16 11.97 1.72
CA GLY A 28 -9.56 11.89 2.05
C GLY A 28 -9.92 10.58 2.72
N THR A 29 -11.13 10.52 3.26
CA THR A 29 -11.69 9.32 3.85
C THR A 29 -12.93 8.94 3.08
N LEU A 30 -13.04 7.67 2.70
CA LEU A 30 -14.20 7.16 1.98
C LEU A 30 -15.21 6.59 2.98
N VAL A 31 -16.44 7.07 2.90
CA VAL A 31 -17.56 6.56 3.69
C VAL A 31 -18.50 5.79 2.79
N ALA A 32 -18.66 4.49 3.06
CA ALA A 32 -19.55 3.63 2.32
C ALA A 32 -20.67 3.10 3.23
N THR A 33 -21.93 3.25 2.80
CA THR A 33 -23.07 2.73 3.56
C THR A 33 -23.20 1.23 3.47
N ARG A 34 -22.72 0.64 2.36
CA ARG A 34 -22.65 -0.82 2.15
C ARG A 34 -21.29 -1.19 1.64
N LYS A 35 -20.71 -2.23 2.19
CA LYS A 35 -19.41 -2.76 1.78
C LYS A 35 -19.31 -4.22 2.15
N HIS A 36 -18.32 -4.91 1.58
CA HIS A 36 -18.08 -6.31 1.86
C HIS A 36 -17.95 -6.53 3.37
N GLU A 37 -18.51 -7.63 3.88
CA GLU A 37 -18.54 -7.95 5.32
C GLU A 37 -17.15 -7.94 5.97
N ARG A 38 -16.10 -8.35 5.24
CA ARG A 38 -14.74 -8.39 5.74
C ARG A 38 -14.10 -7.01 5.88
N LEU A 39 -14.75 -5.98 5.34
CA LEU A 39 -14.31 -4.59 5.47
C LEU A 39 -15.11 -3.83 6.53
N VAL A 40 -16.15 -4.44 7.12
CA VAL A 40 -16.96 -3.80 8.16
C VAL A 40 -16.05 -3.46 9.35
N GLY A 41 -16.10 -2.20 9.80
CA GLY A 41 -15.24 -1.69 10.87
C GLY A 41 -13.89 -1.18 10.38
N SER A 42 -13.51 -1.44 9.14
CA SER A 42 -12.26 -0.94 8.57
C SER A 42 -12.41 0.51 8.11
N LYS A 43 -11.40 1.31 8.38
CA LYS A 43 -11.30 2.67 7.85
C LYS A 43 -10.73 2.60 6.44
N ILE A 44 -11.38 3.27 5.50
CA ILE A 44 -10.96 3.29 4.10
C ILE A 44 -10.54 4.72 3.76
N GLN A 45 -9.34 4.89 3.24
CA GLN A 45 -8.75 6.18 2.95
C GLN A 45 -8.50 6.33 1.46
N ILE A 46 -8.58 7.56 0.98
CA ILE A 46 -8.13 7.93 -0.37
C ILE A 46 -6.70 8.44 -0.22
N VAL A 47 -5.78 7.84 -0.98
CA VAL A 47 -4.37 8.16 -0.88
C VAL A 47 -3.81 8.62 -2.22
N GLN A 48 -2.93 9.62 -2.17
CA GLN A 48 -2.20 10.13 -3.31
C GLN A 48 -0.78 9.59 -3.24
N PRO A 49 -0.36 8.72 -4.18
CA PRO A 49 1.04 8.28 -4.22
C PRO A 49 2.00 9.45 -4.38
N LEU A 50 3.13 9.34 -3.72
CA LEU A 50 4.20 10.36 -3.77
C LEU A 50 5.49 9.72 -4.28
N ASP A 51 6.46 10.57 -4.62
CA ASP A 51 7.80 10.11 -4.99
C ASP A 51 8.54 9.57 -3.75
N HIS A 52 9.76 9.08 -3.95
CA HIS A 52 10.57 8.51 -2.87
C HIS A 52 10.98 9.54 -1.80
N GLU A 53 10.89 10.82 -2.11
CA GLU A 53 11.14 11.89 -1.13
C GLU A 53 9.88 12.25 -0.33
N GLY A 54 8.72 11.74 -0.75
CA GLY A 54 7.45 12.00 -0.10
C GLY A 54 6.95 13.43 -0.30
N LEU A 55 7.35 14.10 -1.37
CA LEU A 55 7.04 15.51 -1.63
C LEU A 55 6.16 15.72 -2.86
N VAL A 56 6.41 14.99 -3.94
CA VAL A 56 5.77 15.24 -5.24
C VAL A 56 4.78 14.13 -5.57
N PRO A 57 3.53 14.49 -5.96
CA PRO A 57 2.56 13.49 -6.40
C PRO A 57 3.09 12.69 -7.60
N LYS A 58 2.85 11.38 -7.57
CA LYS A 58 3.31 10.45 -8.60
C LYS A 58 2.25 9.41 -8.85
N GLY A 59 1.51 9.54 -9.93
CA GLY A 59 0.43 8.64 -10.28
C GLY A 59 -0.93 9.11 -9.77
N ASP A 60 -1.94 8.31 -10.01
CA ASP A 60 -3.32 8.63 -9.66
C ASP A 60 -3.65 8.24 -8.22
N PRO A 61 -4.54 8.99 -7.55
CA PRO A 61 -5.07 8.56 -6.26
C PRO A 61 -5.77 7.21 -6.33
N PHE A 62 -5.73 6.47 -5.25
CA PHE A 62 -6.47 5.23 -5.12
C PHE A 62 -6.94 5.01 -3.68
N VAL A 63 -7.72 3.97 -3.47
CA VAL A 63 -8.33 3.65 -2.18
C VAL A 63 -7.52 2.59 -1.45
N ALA A 64 -7.29 2.78 -0.16
CA ALA A 64 -6.55 1.83 0.68
C ALA A 64 -7.24 1.62 2.02
N VAL A 65 -7.14 0.42 2.55
CA VAL A 65 -7.58 0.10 3.92
C VAL A 65 -6.52 0.64 4.89
N ASP A 66 -6.98 1.26 5.98
CA ASP A 66 -6.10 1.81 7.01
C ASP A 66 -5.99 0.87 8.20
N ALA A 67 -4.82 0.27 8.40
CA ALA A 67 -4.54 -0.62 9.52
C ALA A 67 -3.91 0.09 10.72
N VAL A 68 -3.60 1.38 10.62
CA VAL A 68 -2.81 2.09 11.64
C VAL A 68 -3.49 3.36 12.20
N GLY A 69 -4.60 3.78 11.63
CA GLY A 69 -5.31 4.96 12.09
C GLY A 69 -4.71 6.29 11.62
N ALA A 70 -4.34 6.36 10.35
CA ALA A 70 -3.80 7.60 9.77
C ALA A 70 -4.90 8.65 9.57
N GLY A 71 -4.53 9.91 9.68
CA GLY A 71 -5.41 11.05 9.41
C GLY A 71 -5.16 11.67 8.06
N VAL A 72 -6.14 12.44 7.57
CA VAL A 72 -6.00 13.23 6.36
C VAL A 72 -4.84 14.20 6.51
N GLY A 73 -4.00 14.28 5.49
CA GLY A 73 -2.79 15.11 5.49
C GLY A 73 -1.53 14.39 5.91
N GLU A 74 -1.65 13.22 6.54
CA GLU A 74 -0.48 12.46 6.95
C GLU A 74 0.14 11.68 5.77
N ARG A 75 1.47 11.60 5.77
CA ARG A 75 2.19 10.71 4.84
C ARG A 75 2.22 9.32 5.44
N VAL A 76 2.02 8.33 4.60
CA VAL A 76 1.87 6.94 5.02
C VAL A 76 2.70 6.01 4.15
N MET A 77 3.03 4.87 4.72
CA MET A 77 3.61 3.75 4.00
C MET A 77 2.52 2.73 3.77
N LEU A 78 2.40 2.23 2.55
CA LEU A 78 1.39 1.23 2.23
C LEU A 78 1.96 0.12 1.36
N VAL A 79 1.27 -1.02 1.37
CA VAL A 79 1.57 -2.17 0.51
C VAL A 79 0.42 -2.41 -0.43
N ARG A 80 0.71 -2.91 -1.62
CA ARG A 80 -0.27 -3.25 -2.64
C ARG A 80 -0.16 -4.72 -3.03
N GLY A 81 -1.20 -5.20 -3.73
CA GLY A 81 -1.27 -6.56 -4.20
C GLY A 81 -1.57 -7.54 -3.08
N SER A 82 -1.08 -8.76 -3.19
CA SER A 82 -1.31 -9.80 -2.17
C SER A 82 -0.72 -9.46 -0.80
N GLY A 83 0.31 -8.62 -0.75
CA GLY A 83 0.88 -8.11 0.50
C GLY A 83 -0.10 -7.28 1.30
N ALA A 84 -1.04 -6.58 0.63
CA ALA A 84 -2.06 -5.80 1.31
C ALA A 84 -3.00 -6.67 2.15
N ARG A 85 -3.39 -7.83 1.64
CA ARG A 85 -4.23 -8.78 2.38
C ARG A 85 -3.51 -9.39 3.58
N LYS A 86 -2.23 -9.68 3.41
CA LYS A 86 -1.40 -10.18 4.51
C LYS A 86 -1.24 -9.15 5.62
N ALA A 87 -1.14 -7.88 5.25
CA ALA A 87 -1.01 -6.79 6.22
C ALA A 87 -2.25 -6.64 7.11
N VAL A 88 -3.44 -6.96 6.60
CA VAL A 88 -4.67 -7.00 7.42
C VAL A 88 -4.92 -8.37 8.05
N ASN A 89 -4.00 -9.30 7.86
CA ASN A 89 -4.05 -10.67 8.41
C ASN A 89 -5.30 -11.44 7.98
N ASP A 90 -5.75 -11.23 6.75
CA ASP A 90 -6.93 -11.89 6.18
C ASP A 90 -6.75 -12.06 4.67
N ASP A 91 -6.34 -13.27 4.26
CA ASP A 91 -6.09 -13.59 2.85
C ASP A 91 -7.35 -13.53 1.99
N GLN A 92 -8.53 -13.58 2.59
CA GLN A 92 -9.81 -13.54 1.89
C GLN A 92 -10.39 -12.11 1.85
N CYS A 93 -9.76 -11.16 2.51
CA CYS A 93 -10.21 -9.78 2.51
C CYS A 93 -10.02 -9.17 1.11
N PRO A 94 -11.06 -8.53 0.53
CA PRO A 94 -10.99 -7.99 -0.82
C PRO A 94 -10.27 -6.64 -0.86
N VAL A 95 -9.00 -6.62 -0.45
CA VAL A 95 -8.18 -5.39 -0.46
C VAL A 95 -6.98 -5.57 -1.39
N ASP A 96 -6.63 -4.49 -2.06
CA ASP A 96 -5.46 -4.41 -2.95
C ASP A 96 -4.41 -3.45 -2.41
N ALA A 97 -4.76 -2.61 -1.45
CA ALA A 97 -3.84 -1.67 -0.83
C ALA A 97 -4.15 -1.51 0.65
N THR A 98 -3.12 -1.55 1.49
CA THR A 98 -3.25 -1.39 2.94
C THR A 98 -2.18 -0.43 3.46
N ILE A 99 -2.61 0.57 4.24
CA ILE A 99 -1.72 1.48 4.95
C ILE A 99 -1.17 0.73 6.16
N ILE A 100 0.15 0.61 6.25
CA ILE A 100 0.83 -0.15 7.30
C ILE A 100 1.68 0.71 8.24
N GLY A 101 1.84 1.98 7.96
CA GLY A 101 2.64 2.87 8.80
C GLY A 101 2.35 4.34 8.52
N ILE A 102 2.61 5.17 9.51
CA ILE A 102 2.59 6.63 9.40
C ILE A 102 4.04 7.09 9.36
N ILE A 103 4.37 7.94 8.39
CA ILE A 103 5.74 8.41 8.17
C ILE A 103 5.92 9.75 8.86
N ASP A 104 6.79 9.78 9.87
CA ASP A 104 7.14 11.02 10.56
C ASP A 104 8.28 11.75 9.85
N ARG A 105 9.24 10.98 9.27
CA ARG A 105 10.43 11.56 8.66
C ARG A 105 10.97 10.63 7.57
N ILE A 106 11.52 11.23 6.52
CA ILE A 106 12.22 10.51 5.45
C ILE A 106 13.64 11.05 5.38
N ASP A 107 14.61 10.16 5.56
CA ASP A 107 16.03 10.51 5.47
C ASP A 107 16.60 9.88 4.21
N ILE A 108 17.14 10.71 3.33
CA ILE A 108 17.74 10.28 2.07
C ILE A 108 19.16 10.81 2.01
N GLU A 109 20.12 9.92 1.77
CA GLU A 109 21.50 10.29 1.55
C GLU A 109 21.69 10.60 0.06
N GLU A 110 22.32 11.74 -0.26
CA GLU A 110 22.66 12.07 -1.63
C GLU A 110 23.81 11.17 -2.09
N VAL A 111 23.59 10.51 -3.23
CA VAL A 111 24.60 9.68 -3.87
C VAL A 111 25.14 10.45 -5.07
N ASN A 112 26.41 10.84 -5.00
CA ASN A 112 27.09 11.56 -6.08
C ASN A 112 27.85 10.57 -6.98
#